data_5f6e6ce8aa939a2637955224ae5282d8
#
_entry.id   5f6e6ce8aa939a2637955224ae5282d8
#
_cell.length_a   1.000
_cell.length_b   1.000
_cell.length_c   1.000
_cell.angle_alpha   90.00
_cell.angle_beta   90.00
_cell.angle_gamma   90.00
#
_symmetry.space_group_name_H-M   'P 1'
#
loop_
_entity.id
_entity.type
_entity.pdbx_description
1 polymer ?
#
loop_
_entity_poly.entity_id
_entity_poly.type
_entity_poly.pdbx_seq_one_letter_code
_entity_poly.pdbx_strand_id
1 'polypeptide(L)'
;ISDSNLTDLIKDMTHVCFSIEATEGKSKLVSSSKTLAHILPDLVPPIDRQYTLQFFYGTKNHPINTNDDGQKVFEYVMRYMYDLYRKNEGFKNLALNTLTEGGDFCSSLPKIFDNLVINCVRKGITLKKIV
;
A
#
# COMPACT_ATOMS: atom_id res chain seq x y z
N ILE A 1 2.34 17.99 4.91
CA ILE A 1 0.98 17.57 5.31
C ILE A 1 0.97 17.21 6.79
N SER A 2 -0.01 17.68 7.54
CA SER A 2 -0.15 17.37 8.96
C SER A 2 -0.69 15.94 9.18
N ASP A 3 -0.50 15.40 10.41
CA ASP A 3 -1.03 14.07 10.74
C ASP A 3 -2.55 14.00 10.62
N SER A 4 -3.28 15.07 11.02
CA SER A 4 -4.73 15.09 10.90
C SER A 4 -5.18 15.10 9.44
N ASN A 5 -4.51 15.86 8.58
CA ASN A 5 -4.80 15.88 7.14
C ASN A 5 -4.49 14.53 6.48
N LEU A 6 -3.42 13.86 6.89
CA LEU A 6 -3.09 12.53 6.39
C LEU A 6 -4.13 11.51 6.83
N THR A 7 -4.58 11.58 8.08
CA THR A 7 -5.65 10.70 8.59
C THR A 7 -6.92 10.87 7.80
N ASP A 8 -7.32 12.11 7.52
CA ASP A 8 -8.51 12.41 6.72
C ASP A 8 -8.38 11.92 5.28
N LEU A 9 -7.21 12.12 4.68
CA LEU A 9 -6.92 11.63 3.33
C LEU A 9 -7.05 10.10 3.27
N ILE A 10 -6.46 9.39 4.23
CA ILE A 10 -6.53 7.92 4.27
C ILE A 10 -7.97 7.45 4.45
N LYS A 11 -8.76 8.10 5.30
CA LYS A 11 -10.18 7.78 5.46
C LYS A 11 -10.96 7.96 4.16
N ASP A 12 -10.72 9.07 3.46
CA ASP A 12 -11.37 9.33 2.19
C ASP A 12 -10.99 8.30 1.13
N MET A 13 -9.70 7.96 1.04
CA MET A 13 -9.22 6.92 0.13
C MET A 13 -9.81 5.56 0.47
N THR A 14 -9.94 5.22 1.75
CA THR A 14 -10.56 3.97 2.20
C THR A 14 -12.02 3.92 1.77
N HIS A 15 -12.74 5.00 1.97
CA HIS A 15 -14.14 5.10 1.55
C HIS A 15 -14.28 4.91 0.04
N VAL A 16 -13.46 5.58 -0.75
CA VAL A 16 -13.48 5.44 -2.21
C VAL A 16 -13.14 4.01 -2.62
N CYS A 17 -12.09 3.43 -2.03
CA CYS A 17 -11.66 2.06 -2.34
C CYS A 17 -12.80 1.05 -2.14
N PHE A 18 -13.49 1.13 -1.01
CA PHE A 18 -14.56 0.18 -0.68
C PHE A 18 -15.91 0.53 -1.31
N SER A 19 -16.00 1.66 -2.02
CA SER A 19 -17.16 2.01 -2.86
C SER A 19 -17.04 1.44 -4.28
N ILE A 20 -15.88 0.96 -4.68
CA ILE A 20 -15.65 0.40 -6.01
C ILE A 20 -16.22 -1.02 -6.06
N GLU A 21 -17.12 -1.28 -7.01
CA GLU A 21 -17.69 -2.59 -7.27
C GLU A 21 -16.91 -3.28 -8.41
N ALA A 22 -15.67 -3.65 -8.16
CA ALA A 22 -14.81 -4.26 -9.16
C ALA A 22 -15.05 -5.76 -9.33
N THR A 23 -15.57 -6.43 -8.31
CA THR A 23 -15.90 -7.86 -8.34
C THR A 23 -17.07 -8.16 -7.42
N GLU A 24 -17.76 -9.28 -7.69
CA GLU A 24 -18.84 -9.80 -6.83
C GLU A 24 -18.30 -10.65 -5.67
N GLY A 25 -16.99 -10.82 -5.55
CA GLY A 25 -16.38 -11.64 -4.54
C GLY A 25 -16.42 -11.04 -3.13
N LYS A 26 -16.20 -11.90 -2.12
CA LYS A 26 -16.19 -11.51 -0.71
C LYS A 26 -15.00 -10.63 -0.32
N SER A 27 -13.91 -10.65 -1.10
CA SER A 27 -12.69 -9.91 -0.82
C SER A 27 -12.59 -8.69 -1.74
N LYS A 28 -13.16 -7.58 -1.32
CA LYS A 28 -13.09 -6.33 -2.09
C LYS A 28 -11.73 -5.68 -2.06
N LEU A 29 -10.94 -5.91 -1.01
CA LEU A 29 -9.68 -5.21 -0.81
C LEU A 29 -8.73 -5.37 -2.00
N VAL A 30 -8.47 -6.61 -2.43
CA VAL A 30 -7.48 -6.88 -3.48
C VAL A 30 -7.89 -6.25 -4.81
N SER A 31 -9.10 -6.55 -5.28
CA SER A 31 -9.57 -6.05 -6.57
C SER A 31 -9.79 -4.53 -6.56
N SER A 32 -10.38 -4.00 -5.51
CA SER A 32 -10.68 -2.57 -5.44
C SER A 32 -9.42 -1.73 -5.26
N SER A 33 -8.45 -2.19 -4.46
CA SER A 33 -7.19 -1.46 -4.30
C SER A 33 -6.37 -1.45 -5.60
N LYS A 34 -6.37 -2.54 -6.35
CA LYS A 34 -5.71 -2.59 -7.66
C LYS A 34 -6.39 -1.66 -8.67
N THR A 35 -7.72 -1.63 -8.68
CA THR A 35 -8.47 -0.71 -9.53
C THR A 35 -8.16 0.75 -9.15
N LEU A 36 -8.20 1.06 -7.87
CA LEU A 36 -7.92 2.41 -7.38
C LEU A 36 -6.47 2.82 -7.67
N ALA A 37 -5.51 1.89 -7.53
CA ALA A 37 -4.11 2.14 -7.87
C ALA A 37 -3.93 2.46 -9.36
N HIS A 38 -4.74 1.89 -10.23
CA HIS A 38 -4.75 2.25 -11.66
C HIS A 38 -5.30 3.65 -11.90
N ILE A 39 -6.32 4.05 -11.15
CA ILE A 39 -6.97 5.36 -11.31
C ILE A 39 -6.12 6.45 -10.63
N LEU A 40 -5.56 6.16 -9.47
CA LEU A 40 -4.79 7.09 -8.65
C LEU A 40 -3.39 6.53 -8.34
N PRO A 41 -2.55 6.32 -9.36
CA PRO A 41 -1.26 5.66 -9.18
C PRO A 41 -0.27 6.45 -8.31
N ASP A 42 -0.48 7.76 -8.18
CA ASP A 42 0.37 8.62 -7.37
C ASP A 42 -0.03 8.63 -5.89
N LEU A 43 -1.18 8.06 -5.55
CA LEU A 43 -1.71 8.11 -4.19
C LEU A 43 -1.88 6.73 -3.54
N VAL A 44 -2.15 5.69 -4.30
CA VAL A 44 -2.57 4.38 -3.78
C VAL A 44 -1.68 3.27 -4.32
N PRO A 45 -1.06 2.45 -3.45
CA PRO A 45 -0.38 1.24 -3.90
C PRO A 45 -1.39 0.11 -4.13
N PRO A 46 -1.10 -0.81 -5.03
CA PRO A 46 -1.91 -2.03 -5.13
C PRO A 46 -1.66 -2.91 -3.90
N ILE A 47 -2.71 -3.58 -3.45
CA ILE A 47 -2.61 -4.50 -2.32
C ILE A 47 -2.95 -5.90 -2.81
N ASP A 48 -2.08 -6.85 -2.54
CA ASP A 48 -2.30 -8.25 -2.88
C ASP A 48 -1.89 -9.19 -1.73
N ARG A 49 -2.26 -10.46 -1.87
CA ARG A 49 -1.95 -11.45 -0.84
C ARG A 49 -0.49 -11.89 -0.87
N GLN A 50 0.05 -12.06 -2.06
CA GLN A 50 1.37 -12.67 -2.24
C GLN A 50 2.50 -11.80 -1.71
N TYR A 51 2.42 -10.49 -1.90
CA TYR A 51 3.47 -9.56 -1.50
C TYR A 51 3.04 -8.68 -0.34
N THR A 52 1.94 -7.95 -0.47
CA THR A 52 1.53 -6.99 0.56
C THR A 52 1.18 -7.67 1.88
N LEU A 53 0.27 -8.65 1.86
CA LEU A 53 -0.12 -9.34 3.10
C LEU A 53 1.03 -10.16 3.66
N GLN A 54 1.82 -10.79 2.80
CA GLN A 54 3.00 -11.53 3.23
C GLN A 54 4.01 -10.61 3.94
N PHE A 55 4.24 -9.43 3.39
CA PHE A 55 5.17 -8.46 3.98
C PHE A 55 4.69 -7.97 5.34
N PHE A 56 3.44 -7.51 5.42
CA PHE A 56 2.93 -6.87 6.65
C PHE A 56 2.60 -7.87 7.75
N TYR A 57 2.07 -9.04 7.41
CA TYR A 57 1.54 -9.99 8.38
C TYR A 57 2.31 -11.31 8.43
N GLY A 58 3.27 -11.52 7.55
CA GLY A 58 4.03 -12.76 7.46
C GLY A 58 3.23 -13.93 6.90
N THR A 59 2.03 -13.69 6.36
CA THR A 59 1.20 -14.71 5.73
C THR A 59 0.30 -14.09 4.67
N LYS A 60 0.19 -14.77 3.52
CA LYS A 60 -0.75 -14.38 2.47
C LYS A 60 -2.22 -14.65 2.85
N ASN A 61 -2.45 -15.38 3.94
CA ASN A 61 -3.79 -15.79 4.38
C ASN A 61 -4.37 -14.90 5.48
N HIS A 62 -3.80 -13.72 5.70
CA HIS A 62 -4.35 -12.76 6.65
C HIS A 62 -5.82 -12.45 6.29
N PRO A 63 -6.74 -12.42 7.28
CA PRO A 63 -8.18 -12.22 7.01
C PRO A 63 -8.46 -10.85 6.37
N ILE A 64 -9.11 -10.86 5.22
CA ILE A 64 -9.57 -9.66 4.50
C ILE A 64 -10.96 -9.86 3.89
N ASN A 65 -11.68 -10.90 4.31
CA ASN A 65 -12.95 -11.28 3.65
C ASN A 65 -14.13 -10.40 4.05
N THR A 66 -14.04 -9.70 5.18
CA THR A 66 -15.05 -8.72 5.57
C THR A 66 -14.61 -7.31 5.19
N ASN A 67 -15.57 -6.40 5.01
CA ASN A 67 -15.24 -5.00 4.74
C ASN A 67 -14.45 -4.38 5.89
N ASP A 68 -14.78 -4.70 7.14
CA ASP A 68 -14.06 -4.19 8.31
C ASP A 68 -12.59 -4.63 8.30
N ASP A 69 -12.33 -5.91 8.07
CA ASP A 69 -10.96 -6.43 8.00
C ASP A 69 -10.19 -5.82 6.83
N GLY A 70 -10.83 -5.75 5.67
CA GLY A 70 -10.23 -5.14 4.48
C GLY A 70 -9.91 -3.66 4.68
N GLN A 71 -10.82 -2.91 5.29
CA GLN A 71 -10.60 -1.48 5.57
C GLN A 71 -9.43 -1.27 6.53
N LYS A 72 -9.33 -2.08 7.57
CA LYS A 72 -8.20 -2.01 8.53
C LYS A 72 -6.87 -2.26 7.83
N VAL A 73 -6.80 -3.26 6.97
CA VAL A 73 -5.59 -3.56 6.19
C VAL A 73 -5.24 -2.40 5.26
N PHE A 74 -6.23 -1.88 4.52
CA PHE A 74 -6.00 -0.77 3.61
C PHE A 74 -5.47 0.47 4.34
N GLU A 75 -6.11 0.85 5.44
CA GLU A 75 -5.68 2.00 6.24
C GLU A 75 -4.28 1.80 6.81
N TYR A 76 -3.97 0.59 7.30
CA TYR A 76 -2.66 0.28 7.84
C TYR A 76 -1.56 0.39 6.77
N VAL A 77 -1.79 -0.19 5.59
CA VAL A 77 -0.81 -0.15 4.49
C VAL A 77 -0.59 1.29 4.02
N MET A 78 -1.67 2.05 3.84
CA MET A 78 -1.58 3.45 3.43
C MET A 78 -0.83 4.29 4.46
N ARG A 79 -1.17 4.14 5.73
CA ARG A 79 -0.51 4.86 6.82
C ARG A 79 0.98 4.52 6.89
N TYR A 80 1.31 3.24 6.77
CA TYR A 80 2.70 2.79 6.80
C TYR A 80 3.52 3.40 5.66
N MET A 81 2.98 3.37 4.44
CA MET A 81 3.65 3.93 3.27
C MET A 81 3.95 5.42 3.44
N TYR A 82 2.94 6.20 3.85
CA TYR A 82 3.12 7.64 4.02
C TYR A 82 4.02 7.98 5.21
N ASP A 83 3.91 7.25 6.31
CA ASP A 83 4.79 7.45 7.46
C ASP A 83 6.23 7.08 7.13
N LEU A 84 6.45 6.01 6.37
CA LEU A 84 7.79 5.63 5.91
C LEU A 84 8.43 6.76 5.11
N TYR A 85 7.69 7.34 4.17
CA TYR A 85 8.17 8.47 3.37
C TYR A 85 8.46 9.70 4.24
N ARG A 86 7.57 10.01 5.18
CA ARG A 86 7.69 11.23 6.00
C ARG A 86 8.77 11.13 7.07
N LYS A 87 8.98 9.95 7.65
CA LYS A 87 9.79 9.77 8.86
C LYS A 87 11.12 9.06 8.62
N ASN A 88 11.29 8.37 7.50
CA ASN A 88 12.51 7.65 7.20
C ASN A 88 13.32 8.38 6.12
N GLU A 89 14.43 8.99 6.52
CA GLU A 89 15.26 9.77 5.60
C GLU A 89 15.85 8.92 4.47
N GLY A 90 16.26 7.69 4.77
CA GLY A 90 16.81 6.78 3.74
C GLY A 90 15.80 6.47 2.66
N PHE A 91 14.56 6.12 3.05
CA PHE A 91 13.49 5.84 2.10
C PHE A 91 13.08 7.11 1.34
N LYS A 92 12.97 8.24 2.04
CA LYS A 92 12.62 9.53 1.41
C LYS A 92 13.63 9.91 0.34
N ASN A 93 14.92 9.79 0.64
CA ASN A 93 15.97 10.10 -0.32
C ASN A 93 15.97 9.14 -1.51
N LEU A 94 15.77 7.85 -1.27
CA LEU A 94 15.63 6.85 -2.34
C LEU A 94 14.44 7.19 -3.24
N ALA A 95 13.30 7.50 -2.65
CA ALA A 95 12.09 7.83 -3.40
C ALA A 95 12.28 9.11 -4.24
N LEU A 96 12.83 10.17 -3.66
CA LEU A 96 13.09 11.43 -4.36
C LEU A 96 14.07 11.25 -5.51
N ASN A 97 15.17 10.51 -5.30
CA ASN A 97 16.14 10.25 -6.35
C ASN A 97 15.54 9.42 -7.48
N THR A 98 14.76 8.40 -7.15
CA THR A 98 14.12 7.54 -8.15
C THR A 98 13.09 8.31 -8.97
N LEU A 99 12.28 9.17 -8.34
CA LEU A 99 11.31 10.01 -9.04
C LEU A 99 11.98 11.03 -9.94
N THR A 100 13.14 11.56 -9.53
CA THR A 100 13.90 12.57 -10.29
C THR A 100 14.60 11.94 -11.52
N GLU A 101 15.15 10.73 -11.36
CA GLU A 101 15.89 10.05 -12.43
C GLU A 101 14.98 9.40 -13.50
N GLY A 102 13.70 9.24 -13.19
CA GLY A 102 12.66 8.88 -14.15
C GLY A 102 12.87 7.58 -14.92
N GLY A 103 12.43 6.44 -14.39
CA GLY A 103 12.24 5.22 -15.16
C GLY A 103 10.77 4.86 -15.25
N ASP A 104 10.37 4.12 -16.27
CA ASP A 104 8.98 3.70 -16.50
C ASP A 104 8.41 2.87 -15.34
N PHE A 105 9.29 2.25 -14.52
CA PHE A 105 8.90 1.37 -13.43
C PHE A 105 8.83 2.07 -12.06
N CYS A 106 9.28 3.30 -11.94
CA CYS A 106 9.37 4.02 -10.67
C CYS A 106 8.83 5.43 -10.80
N SER A 107 7.58 5.54 -11.28
CA SER A 107 6.97 6.84 -11.60
C SER A 107 6.25 7.50 -10.43
N SER A 108 6.10 6.83 -9.28
CA SER A 108 5.33 7.39 -8.15
C SER A 108 5.78 6.78 -6.82
N LEU A 109 5.44 7.44 -5.71
CA LEU A 109 5.70 6.91 -4.36
C LEU A 109 5.04 5.54 -4.13
N PRO A 110 3.74 5.33 -4.45
CA PRO A 110 3.13 4.02 -4.31
C PRO A 110 3.83 2.93 -5.12
N LYS A 111 4.31 3.25 -6.31
CA LYS A 111 5.04 2.29 -7.15
C LYS A 111 6.40 1.91 -6.56
N ILE A 112 7.12 2.90 -6.04
CA ILE A 112 8.41 2.66 -5.37
C ILE A 112 8.19 1.81 -4.13
N PHE A 113 7.16 2.10 -3.35
CA PHE A 113 6.79 1.32 -2.17
C PHE A 113 6.43 -0.12 -2.53
N ASP A 114 5.60 -0.32 -3.55
CA ASP A 114 5.21 -1.64 -4.02
C ASP A 114 6.44 -2.46 -4.46
N ASN A 115 7.35 -1.86 -5.21
CA ASN A 115 8.60 -2.50 -5.61
C ASN A 115 9.48 -2.89 -4.42
N LEU A 116 9.54 -2.03 -3.40
CA LEU A 116 10.26 -2.33 -2.16
C LEU A 116 9.66 -3.53 -1.45
N VAL A 117 8.34 -3.58 -1.31
CA VAL A 117 7.61 -4.69 -0.68
C VAL A 117 7.89 -6.00 -1.42
N ILE A 118 7.78 -5.99 -2.76
CA ILE A 118 8.04 -7.17 -3.58
C ILE A 118 9.48 -7.66 -3.38
N ASN A 119 10.46 -6.76 -3.40
CA ASN A 119 11.85 -7.13 -3.21
C ASN A 119 12.11 -7.69 -1.82
N CYS A 120 11.52 -7.13 -0.78
CA CYS A 120 11.63 -7.65 0.58
C CYS A 120 11.09 -9.07 0.68
N VAL A 121 9.89 -9.32 0.15
CA VAL A 121 9.27 -10.64 0.21
C VAL A 121 10.11 -11.66 -0.56
N ARG A 122 10.62 -11.31 -1.74
CA ARG A 122 11.49 -12.20 -2.53
C ARG A 122 12.77 -12.58 -1.80
N LYS A 123 13.26 -11.71 -0.92
CA LYS A 123 14.44 -11.97 -0.09
C LYS A 123 14.11 -12.60 1.26
N GLY A 124 12.85 -12.94 1.51
CA GLY A 124 12.41 -13.51 2.77
C GLY A 124 12.33 -12.51 3.91
N ILE A 125 12.31 -11.22 3.62
CA ILE A 125 12.20 -10.16 4.61
C ILE A 125 10.75 -9.74 4.73
N THR A 126 10.20 -9.84 5.95
CA THR A 126 8.84 -9.38 6.25
C THR A 126 8.87 -8.49 7.49
N LEU A 127 7.91 -7.59 7.59
CA LEU A 127 7.81 -6.68 8.72
C LEU A 127 7.64 -7.44 10.05
N LYS A 128 6.91 -8.55 10.02
CA LYS A 128 6.70 -9.39 11.19
C LYS A 128 7.99 -10.04 11.71
N LYS A 129 8.99 -10.27 10.86
CA LYS A 129 10.29 -10.84 11.27
C LYS A 129 11.26 -9.77 11.77
N ILE A 130 11.05 -8.52 11.41
CA ILE A 130 11.90 -7.39 11.81
C ILE A 130 11.49 -6.89 13.20
N VAL A 131 10.24 -7.03 13.54
CA VAL A 131 9.68 -6.67 14.84
C VAL A 131 9.78 -7.87 15.80
#